data_ce85125ec0f86553cae4ff0c934a8eae
#
_entry.id   ce85125ec0f86553cae4ff0c934a8eae
#
_cell.length_a   1.000
_cell.length_b   1.000
_cell.length_c   1.000
_cell.angle_alpha   90.00
_cell.angle_beta   90.00
_cell.angle_gamma   90.00
#
_symmetry.space_group_name_H-M   'P 1'
#
loop_
_entity.id
_entity.type
_entity.pdbx_description
1 polymer ?
#
loop_
_entity_poly.entity_id
_entity_poly.type
_entity_poly.pdbx_seq_one_letter_code
_entity_poly.pdbx_strand_id
1 'polypeptide(L)'
;YNTTFITGIPIKAIKKEGYYDAAIAIGAGSGVYLKTRLIPFVEFTPFASWLNKLRSNPKTTNTDFISGFRATDINTTPQLIAKGLHIATTIGYEIIFPQQVRSQYADVNLLLNISHSSWFGDSMISQAQYLQMAEMRAIELRRPLLLVNNDSLTAIIGPTGKIEASIPPFIPGVLTDNVQPREGQTPWQQTGLDPLLVILVAMLVYAVRKRKADDVL
;
A
#
# COMPACT_ATOMS: atom_id res chain seq x y z
N TYR A 1 27.86 -12.14 7.78
CA TYR A 1 27.43 -11.09 6.82
C TYR A 1 26.32 -10.26 7.48
N ASN A 2 26.48 -8.95 7.56
CA ASN A 2 25.49 -8.04 8.11
C ASN A 2 24.48 -7.61 7.00
N THR A 3 23.74 -8.59 6.48
CA THR A 3 22.79 -8.38 5.38
C THR A 3 21.38 -8.73 5.82
N THR A 4 20.42 -7.87 5.50
CA THR A 4 19.00 -8.13 5.69
C THR A 4 18.39 -8.52 4.35
N PHE A 5 17.64 -9.62 4.35
CA PHE A 5 16.76 -10.00 3.24
C PHE A 5 15.33 -9.69 3.61
N ILE A 6 14.58 -9.08 2.71
CA ILE A 6 13.15 -8.87 2.85
C ILE A 6 12.45 -9.54 1.67
N THR A 7 11.48 -10.39 1.96
CA THR A 7 10.75 -11.14 0.92
C THR A 7 9.27 -11.24 1.24
N GLY A 8 8.46 -11.28 0.19
CA GLY A 8 7.04 -11.62 0.28
C GLY A 8 6.84 -13.13 0.39
N ILE A 9 5.96 -13.56 1.29
CA ILE A 9 5.65 -14.99 1.50
C ILE A 9 4.23 -15.16 2.04
N PRO A 10 3.44 -16.13 1.56
CA PRO A 10 2.18 -16.48 2.20
C PRO A 10 2.43 -17.23 3.51
N ILE A 11 1.80 -16.79 4.59
CA ILE A 11 1.88 -17.42 5.92
C ILE A 11 0.52 -18.03 6.27
N LYS A 12 0.50 -19.31 6.65
CA LYS A 12 -0.72 -19.99 7.08
C LYS A 12 -1.24 -19.40 8.40
N ALA A 13 -2.53 -19.10 8.44
CA ALA A 13 -3.18 -18.63 9.66
C ALA A 13 -3.27 -19.76 10.71
N ILE A 14 -2.78 -19.51 11.95
CA ILE A 14 -2.69 -20.54 12.99
C ILE A 14 -4.06 -20.88 13.59
N LYS A 15 -4.94 -19.87 13.74
CA LYS A 15 -6.23 -20.02 14.44
C LYS A 15 -7.46 -20.03 13.54
N LYS A 16 -7.28 -19.84 12.24
CA LYS A 16 -8.36 -19.75 11.25
C LYS A 16 -7.88 -20.37 9.94
N GLU A 17 -8.78 -20.93 9.16
CA GLU A 17 -8.44 -21.39 7.82
C GLU A 17 -8.03 -20.21 6.93
N GLY A 18 -7.01 -20.42 6.08
CA GLY A 18 -6.51 -19.46 5.11
C GLY A 18 -5.07 -19.00 5.33
N TYR A 19 -4.66 -18.01 4.55
CA TYR A 19 -3.30 -17.50 4.50
C TYR A 19 -3.30 -15.99 4.65
N TYR A 20 -2.20 -15.45 5.19
CA TYR A 20 -1.88 -14.03 5.14
C TYR A 20 -0.80 -13.82 4.08
N ASP A 21 -0.98 -12.83 3.23
CA ASP A 21 0.14 -12.25 2.51
C ASP A 21 1.04 -11.52 3.49
N ALA A 22 2.33 -11.85 3.48
CA ALA A 22 3.28 -11.29 4.43
C ALA A 22 4.56 -10.84 3.74
N ALA A 23 5.22 -9.87 4.34
CA ALA A 23 6.61 -9.55 4.08
C ALA A 23 7.43 -9.82 5.35
N ILE A 24 8.54 -10.52 5.22
CA ILE A 24 9.40 -10.90 6.34
C ILE A 24 10.81 -10.36 6.13
N ALA A 25 11.43 -9.88 7.21
CA ALA A 25 12.84 -9.54 7.25
C ALA A 25 13.63 -10.64 7.95
N ILE A 26 14.69 -11.13 7.31
CA ILE A 26 15.55 -12.20 7.81
C ILE A 26 17.02 -11.80 7.74
N GLY A 27 17.89 -12.55 8.42
CA GLY A 27 19.31 -12.25 8.52
C GLY A 27 19.59 -11.19 9.59
N ALA A 28 20.20 -10.07 9.24
CA ALA A 28 20.46 -8.95 10.14
C ALA A 28 19.25 -8.03 10.35
N GLY A 29 18.10 -8.35 9.76
CA GLY A 29 16.83 -7.65 9.94
C GLY A 29 15.85 -8.46 10.78
N SER A 30 14.74 -7.84 11.13
CA SER A 30 13.66 -8.47 11.90
C SER A 30 12.29 -7.89 11.54
N GLY A 31 11.25 -8.62 11.88
CA GLY A 31 9.87 -8.21 11.70
C GLY A 31 9.12 -9.01 10.64
N VAL A 32 7.80 -8.99 10.79
CA VAL A 32 6.84 -9.61 9.86
C VAL A 32 5.71 -8.62 9.63
N TYR A 33 5.55 -8.17 8.43
CA TYR A 33 4.39 -7.39 8.03
C TYR A 33 3.33 -8.31 7.43
N LEU A 34 2.10 -8.20 7.89
CA LEU A 34 0.95 -8.93 7.34
C LEU A 34 0.04 -7.97 6.59
N LYS A 35 -0.38 -8.34 5.39
CA LYS A 35 -1.27 -7.53 4.56
C LYS A 35 -2.57 -7.20 5.28
N THR A 36 -2.92 -5.93 5.27
CA THR A 36 -4.07 -5.39 5.99
C THR A 36 -5.28 -5.13 5.10
N ARG A 37 -5.03 -4.93 3.78
CA ARG A 37 -6.09 -4.71 2.79
C ARG A 37 -5.97 -5.67 1.63
N LEU A 38 -7.03 -6.43 1.43
CA LEU A 38 -7.17 -7.36 0.31
C LEU A 38 -7.80 -6.67 -0.89
N ILE A 39 -7.44 -7.14 -2.08
CA ILE A 39 -8.01 -6.67 -3.35
C ILE A 39 -9.42 -7.26 -3.50
N PRO A 40 -10.47 -6.40 -3.60
CA PRO A 40 -11.83 -6.87 -3.83
C PRO A 40 -11.93 -7.67 -5.14
N PHE A 41 -12.72 -8.73 -5.15
CA PHE A 41 -12.96 -9.64 -6.27
C PHE A 41 -11.74 -10.44 -6.76
N VAL A 42 -10.55 -10.20 -6.21
CA VAL A 42 -9.32 -10.93 -6.50
C VAL A 42 -8.91 -11.78 -5.31
N GLU A 43 -8.71 -11.17 -4.16
CA GLU A 43 -8.27 -11.86 -2.93
C GLU A 43 -9.44 -12.19 -2.00
N PHE A 44 -10.56 -11.51 -2.15
CA PHE A 44 -11.81 -11.82 -1.47
C PHE A 44 -13.02 -11.39 -2.29
N THR A 45 -14.16 -12.06 -2.06
CA THR A 45 -15.43 -11.68 -2.68
C THR A 45 -16.24 -10.82 -1.72
N PRO A 46 -16.43 -9.51 -2.02
CA PRO A 46 -17.32 -8.67 -1.23
C PRO A 46 -18.75 -9.23 -1.23
N PHE A 47 -19.43 -9.15 -0.09
CA PHE A 47 -20.80 -9.64 0.06
C PHE A 47 -21.02 -11.13 -0.28
N ALA A 48 -19.99 -11.97 -0.11
CA ALA A 48 -20.05 -13.40 -0.46
C ALA A 48 -21.26 -14.12 0.13
N SER A 49 -21.63 -13.82 1.38
CA SER A 49 -22.80 -14.40 2.04
C SER A 49 -24.12 -14.06 1.35
N TRP A 50 -24.25 -12.89 0.79
CA TRP A 50 -25.44 -12.43 0.05
C TRP A 50 -25.43 -12.97 -1.39
N LEU A 51 -24.28 -12.90 -2.07
CA LEU A 51 -24.11 -13.43 -3.43
C LEU A 51 -24.35 -14.95 -3.49
N ASN A 52 -23.92 -15.68 -2.48
CA ASN A 52 -24.14 -17.14 -2.40
C ASN A 52 -25.63 -17.50 -2.21
N LYS A 53 -26.44 -16.62 -1.59
CA LYS A 53 -27.91 -16.83 -1.49
C LYS A 53 -28.64 -16.61 -2.81
N LEU A 54 -28.11 -15.76 -3.70
CA LEU A 54 -28.66 -15.48 -5.02
C LEU A 54 -28.27 -16.52 -6.08
N ARG A 55 -27.26 -17.32 -5.83
CA ARG A 55 -26.75 -18.32 -6.76
C ARG A 55 -27.43 -19.66 -6.56
N SER A 56 -28.05 -20.14 -7.63
CA SER A 56 -28.72 -21.46 -7.66
C SER A 56 -27.76 -22.67 -7.55
N ASN A 57 -26.45 -22.46 -7.69
CA ASN A 57 -25.43 -23.53 -7.63
C ASN A 57 -24.12 -23.05 -7.03
N PRO A 58 -23.89 -23.24 -5.71
CA PRO A 58 -22.68 -22.74 -5.03
C PRO A 58 -21.37 -23.50 -5.37
N LYS A 59 -21.45 -24.61 -6.11
CA LYS A 59 -20.29 -25.49 -6.35
C LYS A 59 -19.48 -25.20 -7.62
N THR A 60 -19.79 -24.17 -8.39
CA THR A 60 -19.18 -23.95 -9.71
C THR A 60 -18.24 -22.73 -9.78
N THR A 61 -17.67 -22.28 -8.71
CA THR A 61 -16.63 -21.26 -8.80
C THR A 61 -15.29 -21.83 -8.37
N ASN A 62 -14.34 -21.85 -9.31
CA ASN A 62 -12.88 -21.95 -9.03
C ASN A 62 -12.36 -20.76 -8.19
N THR A 63 -13.22 -20.12 -7.42
CA THR A 63 -12.91 -19.01 -6.50
C THR A 63 -12.30 -19.48 -5.20
N ASP A 64 -12.24 -20.79 -4.95
CA ASP A 64 -11.65 -21.34 -3.72
C ASP A 64 -10.15 -21.07 -3.62
N PHE A 65 -9.48 -20.83 -4.75
CA PHE A 65 -8.08 -20.46 -4.77
C PHE A 65 -7.84 -18.97 -4.44
N ILE A 66 -8.85 -18.13 -4.67
CA ILE A 66 -8.77 -16.66 -4.50
C ILE A 66 -9.28 -16.26 -3.10
N SER A 67 -10.16 -17.04 -2.50
CA SER A 67 -10.81 -16.71 -1.22
C SER A 67 -10.04 -17.14 0.04
N GLY A 68 -8.82 -17.65 -0.12
CA GLY A 68 -8.00 -18.13 1.00
C GLY A 68 -7.23 -17.09 1.77
N PHE A 69 -7.11 -15.85 1.24
CA PHE A 69 -6.36 -14.79 1.91
C PHE A 69 -7.17 -14.07 2.96
N ARG A 70 -6.48 -13.60 4.00
CA ARG A 70 -7.03 -12.85 5.12
C ARG A 70 -6.32 -11.53 5.29
N ALA A 71 -7.09 -10.49 5.58
CA ALA A 71 -6.56 -9.23 6.08
C ALA A 71 -6.30 -9.33 7.59
N THR A 72 -5.26 -8.64 8.04
CA THR A 72 -5.03 -8.41 9.46
C THR A 72 -5.40 -6.99 9.86
N ASP A 73 -5.45 -6.70 11.17
CA ASP A 73 -5.64 -5.34 11.65
C ASP A 73 -4.34 -4.55 11.47
N ILE A 74 -4.46 -3.34 10.95
CA ILE A 74 -3.36 -2.41 10.70
C ILE A 74 -2.54 -2.12 11.96
N ASN A 75 -3.20 -2.09 13.13
CA ASN A 75 -2.55 -1.80 14.40
C ASN A 75 -1.73 -2.97 14.95
N THR A 76 -1.81 -4.14 14.34
CA THR A 76 -1.15 -5.36 14.82
C THR A 76 0.07 -5.75 14.00
N THR A 77 0.38 -5.01 12.93
CA THR A 77 1.53 -5.31 12.07
C THR A 77 2.77 -4.57 12.52
N PRO A 78 3.81 -5.26 12.97
CA PRO A 78 5.08 -4.63 13.29
C PRO A 78 5.77 -4.12 12.01
N GLN A 79 6.54 -3.06 12.18
CA GLN A 79 7.40 -2.56 11.12
C GLN A 79 8.55 -3.55 10.85
N LEU A 80 8.99 -3.64 9.61
CA LEU A 80 10.22 -4.34 9.30
C LEU A 80 11.41 -3.46 9.71
N ILE A 81 12.43 -4.09 10.26
CA ILE A 81 13.66 -3.42 10.67
C ILE A 81 14.84 -3.99 9.88
N ALA A 82 15.63 -3.13 9.28
CA ALA A 82 16.85 -3.51 8.58
C ALA A 82 17.98 -2.56 8.96
N LYS A 83 19.05 -3.08 9.55
CA LYS A 83 20.21 -2.29 10.02
C LYS A 83 19.81 -1.11 10.93
N GLY A 84 18.82 -1.30 11.80
CA GLY A 84 18.29 -0.26 12.67
C GLY A 84 17.34 0.75 12.01
N LEU A 85 17.11 0.63 10.70
CA LEU A 85 16.15 1.46 9.98
C LEU A 85 14.76 0.84 10.04
N HIS A 86 13.76 1.67 10.31
CA HIS A 86 12.35 1.31 10.28
C HIS A 86 11.83 1.42 8.84
N ILE A 87 11.26 0.33 8.34
CA ILE A 87 10.77 0.22 6.98
C ILE A 87 9.25 0.11 6.97
N ALA A 88 8.62 1.12 6.39
CA ALA A 88 7.21 1.09 6.10
C ALA A 88 6.91 0.15 4.94
N THR A 89 6.24 -0.94 5.22
CA THR A 89 5.98 -1.96 4.21
C THR A 89 4.52 -1.96 3.79
N THR A 90 4.29 -2.06 2.49
CA THR A 90 2.98 -2.30 1.88
C THR A 90 3.09 -3.47 0.91
N ILE A 91 2.00 -4.24 0.78
CA ILE A 91 1.93 -5.35 -0.16
C ILE A 91 0.91 -5.04 -1.25
N GLY A 92 1.39 -4.95 -2.49
CA GLY A 92 0.57 -4.70 -3.68
C GLY A 92 -0.31 -3.47 -3.54
N TYR A 93 -1.59 -3.66 -3.68
CA TYR A 93 -2.67 -2.66 -3.69
C TYR A 93 -2.69 -1.69 -2.50
N GLU A 94 -2.07 -2.02 -1.37
CA GLU A 94 -2.10 -1.19 -0.16
C GLU A 94 -1.49 0.20 -0.37
N ILE A 95 -0.53 0.33 -1.28
CA ILE A 95 0.16 1.61 -1.57
C ILE A 95 -0.78 2.69 -2.11
N ILE A 96 -1.92 2.31 -2.68
CA ILE A 96 -2.88 3.28 -3.22
C ILE A 96 -3.67 4.03 -2.13
N PHE A 97 -3.63 3.56 -0.88
CA PHE A 97 -4.36 4.15 0.24
C PHE A 97 -3.48 5.11 1.06
N PRO A 98 -3.53 6.43 0.78
CA PRO A 98 -2.64 7.40 1.43
C PRO A 98 -2.83 7.46 2.95
N GLN A 99 -4.06 7.34 3.42
CA GLN A 99 -4.36 7.38 4.85
C GLN A 99 -3.77 6.17 5.59
N GLN A 100 -3.82 5.00 4.98
CA GLN A 100 -3.23 3.80 5.56
C GLN A 100 -1.72 3.92 5.63
N VAL A 101 -1.09 4.32 4.53
CA VAL A 101 0.36 4.51 4.47
C VAL A 101 0.79 5.57 5.50
N ARG A 102 0.02 6.66 5.65
CA ARG A 102 0.27 7.70 6.64
C ARG A 102 0.15 7.19 8.08
N SER A 103 -0.90 6.44 8.41
CA SER A 103 -1.19 6.03 9.80
C SER A 103 -0.20 5.00 10.36
N GLN A 104 0.44 4.23 9.49
CA GLN A 104 1.40 3.20 9.91
C GLN A 104 2.77 3.76 10.33
N TYR A 105 3.08 5.07 10.08
CA TYR A 105 4.47 5.44 9.84
C TYR A 105 4.93 6.74 10.46
N ALA A 106 4.77 6.88 11.80
CA ALA A 106 5.29 8.05 12.50
C ALA A 106 6.83 8.16 12.42
N ASP A 107 7.56 7.05 12.47
CA ASP A 107 9.01 7.01 12.63
C ASP A 107 9.73 6.10 11.61
N VAL A 108 9.30 6.12 10.35
CA VAL A 108 9.96 5.31 9.33
C VAL A 108 11.04 6.07 8.58
N ASN A 109 12.03 5.34 8.12
CA ASN A 109 13.17 5.88 7.39
C ASN A 109 13.05 5.72 5.88
N LEU A 110 12.36 4.66 5.43
CA LEU A 110 12.10 4.39 4.02
C LEU A 110 10.81 3.58 3.84
N LEU A 111 10.28 3.60 2.62
CA LEU A 111 9.09 2.86 2.20
C LEU A 111 9.49 1.65 1.38
N LEU A 112 8.76 0.56 1.51
CA LEU A 112 8.89 -0.63 0.70
C LEU A 112 7.50 -1.06 0.20
N ASN A 113 7.37 -1.26 -1.09
CA ASN A 113 6.22 -1.94 -1.66
C ASN A 113 6.67 -3.20 -2.38
N ILE A 114 6.14 -4.33 -1.96
CA ILE A 114 6.34 -5.62 -2.62
C ILE A 114 5.06 -5.98 -3.34
N SER A 115 5.12 -6.21 -4.65
CA SER A 115 3.94 -6.46 -5.45
C SER A 115 4.15 -7.58 -6.47
N HIS A 116 3.03 -8.20 -6.84
CA HIS A 116 2.91 -9.08 -7.97
C HIS A 116 1.78 -8.53 -8.85
N SER A 117 2.16 -7.99 -9.99
CA SER A 117 1.24 -7.16 -10.81
C SER A 117 0.55 -7.92 -11.93
N SER A 118 0.67 -9.24 -12.00
CA SER A 118 0.02 -10.06 -13.05
C SER A 118 -1.50 -9.86 -13.14
N TRP A 119 -2.13 -9.35 -12.07
CA TRP A 119 -3.55 -9.02 -12.03
C TRP A 119 -3.96 -7.90 -12.98
N PHE A 120 -3.04 -7.00 -13.32
CA PHE A 120 -3.28 -5.90 -14.26
C PHE A 120 -3.05 -6.32 -15.71
N GLY A 121 -2.60 -7.56 -15.95
CA GLY A 121 -2.20 -8.02 -17.27
C GLY A 121 -1.12 -7.10 -17.88
N ASP A 122 -1.06 -7.06 -19.19
CA ASP A 122 -0.08 -6.24 -19.93
C ASP A 122 -0.49 -4.76 -20.06
N SER A 123 -1.44 -4.29 -19.22
CA SER A 123 -1.92 -2.92 -19.28
C SER A 123 -0.86 -1.91 -18.83
N MET A 124 -0.18 -1.29 -19.77
CA MET A 124 0.80 -0.22 -19.49
C MET A 124 0.17 0.97 -18.75
N ILE A 125 -1.12 1.27 -18.98
CA ILE A 125 -1.84 2.35 -18.31
C ILE A 125 -1.97 2.05 -16.83
N SER A 126 -2.38 0.83 -16.46
CA SER A 126 -2.52 0.43 -15.07
C SER A 126 -1.18 0.45 -14.34
N GLN A 127 -0.11 0.02 -14.99
CA GLN A 127 1.24 0.05 -14.44
C GLN A 127 1.73 1.49 -14.23
N ALA A 128 1.47 2.40 -15.19
CA ALA A 128 1.83 3.81 -15.06
C ALA A 128 1.05 4.50 -13.93
N GLN A 129 -0.24 4.23 -13.80
CA GLN A 129 -1.06 4.76 -12.69
C GLN A 129 -0.57 4.25 -11.33
N TYR A 130 -0.23 2.97 -11.24
CA TYR A 130 0.32 2.39 -10.02
C TYR A 130 1.65 3.04 -9.62
N LEU A 131 2.53 3.27 -10.59
CA LEU A 131 3.78 3.99 -10.39
C LEU A 131 3.54 5.41 -9.87
N GLN A 132 2.64 6.18 -10.49
CA GLN A 132 2.29 7.52 -10.04
C GLN A 132 1.78 7.54 -8.59
N MET A 133 0.98 6.54 -8.20
CA MET A 133 0.54 6.41 -6.81
C MET A 133 1.73 6.13 -5.87
N ALA A 134 2.69 5.32 -6.27
CA ALA A 134 3.91 5.06 -5.52
C ALA A 134 4.78 6.33 -5.37
N GLU A 135 4.95 7.09 -6.46
CA GLU A 135 5.65 8.38 -6.45
C GLU A 135 5.00 9.38 -5.48
N MET A 136 3.65 9.44 -5.48
CA MET A 136 2.92 10.29 -4.54
C MET A 136 3.17 9.89 -3.09
N ARG A 137 3.25 8.59 -2.77
CA ARG A 137 3.59 8.13 -1.40
C ARG A 137 4.98 8.61 -0.97
N ALA A 138 5.97 8.52 -1.87
CA ALA A 138 7.31 9.02 -1.61
C ALA A 138 7.31 10.53 -1.33
N ILE A 139 6.56 11.33 -2.10
CA ILE A 139 6.42 12.78 -1.93
C ILE A 139 5.72 13.12 -0.61
N GLU A 140 4.58 12.52 -0.34
CA GLU A 140 3.75 12.79 0.84
C GLU A 140 4.50 12.55 2.15
N LEU A 141 5.32 11.50 2.19
CA LEU A 141 6.07 11.14 3.37
C LEU A 141 7.51 11.65 3.37
N ARG A 142 7.97 12.24 2.25
CA ARG A 142 9.38 12.65 2.06
C ARG A 142 10.35 11.52 2.36
N ARG A 143 9.99 10.30 1.94
CA ARG A 143 10.79 9.08 2.13
C ARG A 143 11.13 8.46 0.78
N PRO A 144 12.34 7.90 0.62
CA PRO A 144 12.61 7.06 -0.53
C PRO A 144 11.71 5.82 -0.47
N LEU A 145 11.31 5.33 -1.65
CA LEU A 145 10.46 4.16 -1.80
C LEU A 145 11.14 3.13 -2.69
N LEU A 146 11.23 1.91 -2.18
CA LEU A 146 11.65 0.74 -2.94
C LEU A 146 10.39 0.06 -3.49
N LEU A 147 10.16 0.17 -4.78
CA LEU A 147 9.07 -0.49 -5.50
C LEU A 147 9.60 -1.78 -6.12
N VAL A 148 9.24 -2.92 -5.54
CA VAL A 148 9.69 -4.25 -5.97
C VAL A 148 8.54 -5.02 -6.57
N ASN A 149 8.68 -5.45 -7.82
CA ASN A 149 7.63 -6.11 -8.56
C ASN A 149 8.14 -7.32 -9.34
N ASN A 150 7.34 -8.35 -9.48
CA ASN A 150 7.71 -9.55 -10.25
C ASN A 150 7.55 -9.32 -11.76
N ASP A 151 6.41 -8.76 -12.20
CA ASP A 151 6.03 -8.69 -13.62
C ASP A 151 5.86 -7.25 -14.12
N SER A 152 6.09 -6.26 -13.28
CA SER A 152 5.94 -4.86 -13.61
C SER A 152 7.21 -4.08 -13.31
N LEU A 153 7.17 -2.77 -13.46
CA LEU A 153 8.30 -1.90 -13.21
C LEU A 153 8.79 -2.05 -11.77
N THR A 154 10.07 -2.35 -11.60
CA THR A 154 10.81 -2.27 -10.33
C THR A 154 11.58 -0.98 -10.31
N ALA A 155 11.48 -0.19 -9.23
CA ALA A 155 12.09 1.13 -9.18
C ALA A 155 12.56 1.53 -7.78
N ILE A 156 13.55 2.38 -7.73
CA ILE A 156 13.94 3.17 -6.57
C ILE A 156 13.45 4.59 -6.82
N ILE A 157 12.55 5.05 -5.95
CA ILE A 157 11.91 6.35 -6.06
C ILE A 157 12.42 7.22 -4.92
N GLY A 158 12.99 8.36 -5.26
CA GLY A 158 13.50 9.32 -4.28
C GLY A 158 12.38 10.05 -3.51
N PRO A 159 12.72 10.75 -2.42
CA PRO A 159 11.75 11.42 -1.55
C PRO A 159 11.01 12.61 -2.21
N THR A 160 11.38 12.95 -3.42
CA THR A 160 10.70 13.97 -4.26
C THR A 160 9.78 13.34 -5.32
N GLY A 161 9.61 12.01 -5.31
CA GLY A 161 8.86 11.28 -6.32
C GLY A 161 9.63 11.00 -7.60
N LYS A 162 10.89 11.44 -7.70
CA LYS A 162 11.71 11.19 -8.89
C LYS A 162 12.18 9.73 -8.88
N ILE A 163 12.05 9.05 -10.01
CA ILE A 163 12.64 7.73 -10.23
C ILE A 163 14.16 7.91 -10.34
N GLU A 164 14.90 7.31 -9.42
CA GLU A 164 16.37 7.37 -9.36
C GLU A 164 16.98 6.23 -10.17
N ALA A 165 16.36 5.03 -10.09
CA ALA A 165 16.76 3.87 -10.88
C ALA A 165 15.56 2.97 -11.13
N SER A 166 15.55 2.21 -12.24
CA SER A 166 14.46 1.29 -12.55
C SER A 166 14.89 0.14 -13.46
N ILE A 167 14.11 -0.95 -13.37
CA ILE A 167 14.12 -2.07 -14.32
C ILE A 167 12.76 -2.07 -15.01
N PRO A 168 12.72 -2.09 -16.35
CA PRO A 168 11.47 -2.15 -17.10
C PRO A 168 10.63 -3.39 -16.79
N PRO A 169 9.31 -3.35 -17.04
CA PRO A 169 8.44 -4.52 -16.90
C PRO A 169 8.92 -5.71 -17.74
N PHE A 170 8.66 -6.91 -17.25
CA PHE A 170 8.95 -8.20 -17.91
C PHE A 170 10.43 -8.48 -18.22
N ILE A 171 11.34 -7.68 -17.67
CA ILE A 171 12.78 -7.92 -17.77
C ILE A 171 13.30 -8.41 -16.40
N PRO A 172 13.76 -9.66 -16.30
CA PRO A 172 14.40 -10.12 -15.07
C PRO A 172 15.71 -9.40 -14.85
N GLY A 173 15.94 -8.90 -13.63
CA GLY A 173 17.16 -8.16 -13.30
C GLY A 173 17.30 -7.89 -11.82
N VAL A 174 18.47 -7.40 -11.44
CA VAL A 174 18.77 -6.92 -10.10
C VAL A 174 19.05 -5.43 -10.16
N LEU A 175 18.28 -4.64 -9.43
CA LEU A 175 18.49 -3.21 -9.29
C LEU A 175 19.30 -2.96 -8.04
N THR A 176 20.44 -2.26 -8.20
CA THR A 176 21.35 -1.94 -7.09
C THR A 176 21.62 -0.45 -7.08
N ASP A 177 21.36 0.20 -5.94
CA ASP A 177 21.68 1.61 -5.75
C ASP A 177 21.82 1.94 -4.26
N ASN A 178 22.30 3.16 -3.97
CA ASN A 178 22.42 3.69 -2.62
C ASN A 178 21.21 4.55 -2.30
N VAL A 179 20.44 4.13 -1.30
CA VAL A 179 19.25 4.85 -0.86
C VAL A 179 19.53 5.58 0.45
N GLN A 180 19.27 6.89 0.48
CA GLN A 180 19.47 7.72 1.67
C GLN A 180 18.22 7.68 2.56
N PRO A 181 18.23 7.03 3.73
CA PRO A 181 17.11 7.04 4.66
C PRO A 181 16.84 8.46 5.16
N ARG A 182 15.59 8.74 5.51
CA ARG A 182 15.14 10.06 5.96
C ARG A 182 14.43 9.96 7.30
N GLU A 183 14.44 11.07 8.04
CA GLU A 183 13.76 11.23 9.33
C GLU A 183 12.86 12.47 9.33
N GLY A 184 12.11 12.66 10.42
CA GLY A 184 11.18 13.78 10.61
C GLY A 184 9.80 13.49 10.04
N GLN A 185 8.89 14.44 10.10
CA GLN A 185 7.50 14.30 9.66
C GLN A 185 7.11 15.43 8.71
N THR A 186 6.34 15.10 7.68
CA THR A 186 5.76 16.09 6.78
C THR A 186 4.45 16.66 7.38
N PRO A 187 4.01 17.85 6.94
CA PRO A 187 2.69 18.36 7.32
C PRO A 187 1.57 17.38 7.01
N TRP A 188 1.66 16.67 5.87
CA TRP A 188 0.72 15.61 5.52
C TRP A 188 0.67 14.47 6.54
N GLN A 189 1.83 14.03 7.05
CA GLN A 189 1.88 13.00 8.09
C GLN A 189 1.19 13.47 9.37
N GLN A 190 1.31 14.74 9.71
CA GLN A 190 0.73 15.31 10.93
C GLN A 190 -0.77 15.53 10.81
N THR A 191 -1.23 16.17 9.75
CA THR A 191 -2.59 16.69 9.64
C THR A 191 -3.50 15.91 8.68
N GLY A 192 -2.94 15.19 7.72
CA GLY A 192 -3.69 14.47 6.69
C GLY A 192 -4.63 15.39 5.89
N LEU A 193 -5.87 14.96 5.73
CA LEU A 193 -6.92 15.70 5.02
C LEU A 193 -7.66 16.73 5.91
N ASP A 194 -7.44 16.75 7.21
CA ASP A 194 -8.21 17.57 8.14
C ASP A 194 -8.24 19.07 7.79
N PRO A 195 -7.11 19.71 7.43
CA PRO A 195 -7.13 21.11 7.04
C PRO A 195 -7.98 21.37 5.80
N LEU A 196 -7.93 20.48 4.81
CA LEU A 196 -8.73 20.60 3.60
C LEU A 196 -10.22 20.46 3.90
N LEU A 197 -10.61 19.53 4.76
CA LEU A 197 -11.99 19.34 5.19
C LEU A 197 -12.51 20.57 5.94
N VAL A 198 -11.71 21.17 6.82
CA VAL A 198 -12.06 22.40 7.54
C VAL A 198 -12.30 23.54 6.55
N ILE A 199 -11.42 23.72 5.57
CA ILE A 199 -11.58 24.75 4.53
C ILE A 199 -12.86 24.50 3.73
N LEU A 200 -13.12 23.27 3.29
CA LEU A 200 -14.32 22.91 2.55
C LEU A 200 -15.60 23.21 3.33
N VAL A 201 -15.65 22.83 4.60
CA VAL A 201 -16.79 23.12 5.48
C VAL A 201 -16.98 24.61 5.66
N ALA A 202 -15.90 25.37 5.89
CA ALA A 202 -15.96 26.82 6.01
C ALA A 202 -16.50 27.50 4.74
N MET A 203 -16.04 27.06 3.57
CA MET A 203 -16.54 27.53 2.27
C MET A 203 -18.01 27.21 2.07
N LEU A 204 -18.45 26.00 2.43
CA LEU A 204 -19.85 25.59 2.34
C LEU A 204 -20.75 26.45 3.24
N VAL A 205 -20.33 26.64 4.49
CA VAL A 205 -21.05 27.49 5.45
C VAL A 205 -21.17 28.93 4.94
N TYR A 206 -20.06 29.46 4.39
CA TYR A 206 -20.06 30.79 3.80
C TYR A 206 -21.03 30.88 2.62
N ALA A 207 -21.02 29.94 1.69
CA ALA A 207 -21.90 29.92 0.54
C ALA A 207 -23.39 29.84 0.93
N VAL A 208 -23.72 28.99 1.91
CA VAL A 208 -25.11 28.86 2.43
C VAL A 208 -25.57 30.16 3.10
N ARG A 209 -24.70 30.80 3.89
CA ARG A 209 -25.05 32.07 4.55
C ARG A 209 -25.25 33.21 3.53
N LYS A 210 -24.37 33.29 2.52
CA LYS A 210 -24.49 34.28 1.46
C LYS A 210 -25.78 34.11 0.70
N ARG A 211 -26.12 32.90 0.28
CA ARG A 211 -27.40 32.62 -0.42
C ARG A 211 -28.62 33.06 0.38
N LYS A 212 -28.66 32.74 1.68
CA LYS A 212 -29.77 33.20 2.55
C LYS A 212 -29.84 34.69 2.69
N ALA A 213 -28.73 35.41 2.62
CA ALA A 213 -28.74 36.90 2.65
C ALA A 213 -29.28 37.47 1.33
N ASP A 214 -28.93 36.86 0.19
CA ASP A 214 -29.41 37.29 -1.14
C ASP A 214 -30.90 36.96 -1.37
N ASP A 215 -31.45 35.91 -0.72
CA ASP A 215 -32.87 35.55 -0.79
C ASP A 215 -33.79 36.43 0.09
N VAL A 216 -33.25 37.32 0.94
CA VAL A 216 -33.99 38.20 1.85
C VAL A 216 -34.03 39.66 1.35
N LEU A 217 -33.30 39.99 0.30
CA LEU A 217 -33.31 41.29 -0.40
C LEU A 217 -34.21 41.23 -1.63
#